data_77a5646ff4152a62f16606fae2db57bf
#
_entry.id   77a5646ff4152a62f16606fae2db57bf
#
_cell.length_a   1.000
_cell.length_b   1.000
_cell.length_c   1.000
_cell.angle_alpha   90.00
_cell.angle_beta   90.00
_cell.angle_gamma   90.00
#
_symmetry.space_group_name_H-M   'P 1'
#
loop_
_entity.id
_entity.type
_entity.pdbx_description
1 polymer ?
#
loop_
_entity_poly.entity_id
_entity_poly.type
_entity_poly.pdbx_seq_one_letter_code
_entity_poly.pdbx_strand_id
1 'polypeptide(L)'
;MENDKYVIGMDFGTLSGRAVLARCADGKILASAERKYRHGVMEAFLPDGITLLKEGTALQDPEDYPEVLEALVGELVRESGADPADIIGLAIDFTSCTVLPVDAEGRPLCSLPAYRNRPHAYVKLWKHHGAQKEAEEIGGKLGEEISSEILYPKVLEMLREDPEVYQSSYRILEAADWLTWLLTGSEKRSVSMAGYKAWWSAENGFPQEGFLAKLDERLNGSKLYGEVCPVGKSIGLLNEVWARKLGLSPRTAVAAGVIDSHAGAPGSHILGKDQLMLVLGTSSVIMAFSEKPFRGMGVYGTVRDGVIPGYYGLESGVAAVGDALEWFVKSCVPASYYEQAKEKGLDIYQYLTELAGKVDPGKSRVLALDWFNGNKTPYVNTDLTGSLAGLTLQTKPEEIFRALIEATAFDARQILEIMERSEAEVRIREVTASGGIAGKNPLILQIYADILQRPVKVAAEPQTAALGSAIYAALAAGKAAGGYDSYREAVNAMSRVRDTVYMPREKYREIYNSKYGNYQRYGAWMDTFRRREGGDGL
;
A
#
# COMPACT_ATOMS: atom_id res chain seq x y z
N MET A 1 -22.62 -30.58 -14.75
CA MET A 1 -21.80 -29.34 -14.87
C MET A 1 -21.34 -29.03 -13.45
N GLU A 2 -20.06 -28.99 -13.19
CA GLU A 2 -19.57 -28.50 -11.89
C GLU A 2 -20.10 -27.07 -11.74
N ASN A 3 -20.71 -26.76 -10.59
CA ASN A 3 -21.18 -25.41 -10.32
C ASN A 3 -19.96 -24.48 -10.23
N ASP A 4 -20.04 -23.31 -10.88
CA ASP A 4 -19.03 -22.26 -10.74
C ASP A 4 -18.78 -21.95 -9.27
N LYS A 5 -17.53 -21.78 -8.86
CA LYS A 5 -17.15 -21.37 -7.51
C LYS A 5 -16.70 -19.91 -7.48
N TYR A 6 -17.01 -19.25 -6.38
CA TYR A 6 -16.81 -17.82 -6.21
C TYR A 6 -16.04 -17.51 -4.93
N VAL A 7 -15.39 -16.37 -4.94
CA VAL A 7 -14.63 -15.85 -3.78
C VAL A 7 -14.86 -14.36 -3.64
N ILE A 8 -14.80 -13.88 -2.40
CA ILE A 8 -14.91 -12.46 -2.06
C ILE A 8 -13.53 -11.94 -1.70
N GLY A 9 -13.10 -10.86 -2.37
CA GLY A 9 -11.97 -10.05 -1.98
C GLY A 9 -12.43 -8.69 -1.50
N MET A 10 -11.89 -8.23 -0.37
CA MET A 10 -12.27 -6.99 0.29
C MET A 10 -11.05 -6.11 0.55
N ASP A 11 -11.12 -4.85 0.14
CA ASP A 11 -10.11 -3.81 0.31
C ASP A 11 -10.63 -2.77 1.32
N PHE A 12 -10.04 -2.76 2.52
CA PHE A 12 -10.32 -1.79 3.58
C PHE A 12 -9.31 -0.65 3.52
N GLY A 13 -9.61 0.35 2.68
CA GLY A 13 -8.81 1.56 2.55
C GLY A 13 -9.04 2.57 3.68
N THR A 14 -8.45 3.76 3.54
CA THR A 14 -8.51 4.81 4.56
C THR A 14 -9.90 5.41 4.76
N LEU A 15 -10.73 5.52 3.72
CA LEU A 15 -12.03 6.23 3.78
C LEU A 15 -13.23 5.33 3.51
N SER A 16 -13.01 4.16 2.95
CA SER A 16 -14.06 3.24 2.54
C SER A 16 -13.55 1.81 2.46
N GLY A 17 -14.45 0.86 2.61
CA GLY A 17 -14.24 -0.51 2.17
C GLY A 17 -14.79 -0.73 0.76
N ARG A 18 -14.08 -1.54 -0.03
CA ARG A 18 -14.51 -2.02 -1.35
C ARG A 18 -14.49 -3.53 -1.36
N ALA A 19 -15.33 -4.12 -2.17
CA ALA A 19 -15.32 -5.56 -2.31
C ALA A 19 -15.72 -5.99 -3.72
N VAL A 20 -15.20 -7.15 -4.13
CA VAL A 20 -15.56 -7.82 -5.37
C VAL A 20 -15.95 -9.27 -5.09
N LEU A 21 -16.94 -9.77 -5.83
CA LEU A 21 -17.22 -11.19 -5.93
C LEU A 21 -16.72 -11.68 -7.28
N ALA A 22 -15.69 -12.53 -7.25
CA ALA A 22 -15.00 -13.01 -8.42
C ALA A 22 -15.22 -14.52 -8.62
N ARG A 23 -15.37 -14.95 -9.88
CA ARG A 23 -15.43 -16.36 -10.24
C ARG A 23 -14.03 -16.97 -10.23
N CYS A 24 -13.86 -18.12 -9.59
CA CYS A 24 -12.56 -18.79 -9.51
C CYS A 24 -12.02 -19.20 -10.88
N ALA A 25 -12.87 -19.65 -11.79
CA ALA A 25 -12.44 -20.20 -13.08
C ALA A 25 -11.70 -19.20 -13.99
N ASP A 26 -12.03 -17.90 -13.92
CA ASP A 26 -11.51 -16.90 -14.86
C ASP A 26 -11.30 -15.51 -14.25
N GLY A 27 -11.55 -15.32 -12.95
CA GLY A 27 -11.43 -14.04 -12.26
C GLY A 27 -12.49 -13.02 -12.67
N LYS A 28 -13.53 -13.41 -13.40
CA LYS A 28 -14.60 -12.49 -13.78
C LYS A 28 -15.30 -11.96 -12.54
N ILE A 29 -15.29 -10.63 -12.39
CA ILE A 29 -16.04 -9.94 -11.34
C ILE A 29 -17.52 -9.94 -11.71
N LEU A 30 -18.35 -10.54 -10.86
CA LEU A 30 -19.79 -10.64 -11.03
C LEU A 30 -20.50 -9.46 -10.38
N ALA A 31 -19.96 -8.97 -9.26
CA ALA A 31 -20.47 -7.82 -8.53
C ALA A 31 -19.31 -7.10 -7.85
N SER A 32 -19.46 -5.79 -7.68
CA SER A 32 -18.55 -4.96 -6.91
C SER A 32 -19.32 -3.93 -6.10
N ALA A 33 -18.85 -3.62 -4.89
CA ALA A 33 -19.50 -2.68 -4.00
C ALA A 33 -18.46 -1.80 -3.29
N GLU A 34 -18.87 -0.58 -2.90
CA GLU A 34 -18.09 0.33 -2.09
C GLU A 34 -18.97 0.93 -0.98
N ARG A 35 -18.41 1.04 0.23
CA ARG A 35 -19.08 1.67 1.37
C ARG A 35 -18.09 2.55 2.13
N LYS A 36 -18.46 3.80 2.36
CA LYS A 36 -17.70 4.73 3.23
C LYS A 36 -17.88 4.33 4.68
N TYR A 37 -16.84 4.54 5.48
CA TYR A 37 -16.93 4.43 6.92
C TYR A 37 -17.83 5.53 7.48
N ARG A 38 -18.64 5.16 8.45
CA ARG A 38 -19.61 6.05 9.07
C ARG A 38 -18.95 7.21 9.81
N HIS A 39 -17.90 6.92 10.58
CA HIS A 39 -17.19 7.94 11.37
C HIS A 39 -16.00 8.53 10.58
N GLY A 40 -15.53 7.86 9.52
CA GLY A 40 -14.39 8.29 8.73
C GLY A 40 -13.09 8.33 9.54
N VAL A 41 -12.21 9.28 9.21
CA VAL A 41 -10.96 9.51 9.95
C VAL A 41 -11.13 10.64 10.95
N MET A 42 -10.84 10.36 12.21
CA MET A 42 -10.88 11.32 13.30
C MET A 42 -9.49 11.95 13.49
N GLU A 43 -9.37 13.24 13.22
CA GLU A 43 -8.12 14.00 13.35
C GLU A 43 -8.23 15.18 14.32
N ALA A 44 -9.44 15.63 14.65
CA ALA A 44 -9.68 16.75 15.54
C ALA A 44 -10.40 16.36 16.84
N PHE A 45 -11.43 15.52 16.76
CA PHE A 45 -12.26 15.12 17.90
C PHE A 45 -12.61 13.63 17.82
N LEU A 46 -12.84 13.00 18.99
CA LEU A 46 -13.50 11.69 19.06
C LEU A 46 -14.99 11.80 18.66
N PRO A 47 -15.70 10.66 18.52
CA PRO A 47 -17.13 10.65 18.14
C PRO A 47 -18.05 11.38 19.11
N ASP A 48 -17.62 11.65 20.34
CA ASP A 48 -18.36 12.46 21.32
C ASP A 48 -18.42 13.96 20.95
N GLY A 49 -17.61 14.41 19.98
CA GLY A 49 -17.52 15.81 19.54
C GLY A 49 -16.90 16.77 20.56
N ILE A 50 -16.35 16.25 21.66
CA ILE A 50 -15.83 17.03 22.81
C ILE A 50 -14.36 16.70 23.06
N THR A 51 -13.98 15.44 23.05
CA THR A 51 -12.61 14.99 23.32
C THR A 51 -11.69 15.40 22.18
N LEU A 52 -10.85 16.41 22.43
CA LEU A 52 -9.90 16.96 21.46
C LEU A 52 -8.74 15.98 21.25
N LEU A 53 -8.35 15.80 20.00
CA LEU A 53 -7.19 15.01 19.60
C LEU A 53 -5.96 15.91 19.44
N LYS A 54 -4.77 15.39 19.78
CA LYS A 54 -3.51 16.10 19.58
C LYS A 54 -3.15 16.15 18.07
N GLU A 55 -2.35 17.10 17.68
CA GLU A 55 -1.83 17.22 16.33
C GLU A 55 -1.11 15.94 15.89
N GLY A 56 -1.25 15.58 14.61
CA GLY A 56 -0.69 14.35 14.04
C GLY A 56 -1.49 13.08 14.37
N THR A 57 -2.58 13.19 15.15
CA THR A 57 -3.47 12.05 15.44
C THR A 57 -4.34 11.73 14.22
N ALA A 58 -4.44 10.44 13.90
CA ALA A 58 -5.38 9.92 12.91
C ALA A 58 -5.96 8.59 13.40
N LEU A 59 -7.22 8.61 13.80
CA LEU A 59 -7.93 7.48 14.40
C LEU A 59 -9.10 7.05 13.53
N GLN A 60 -9.56 5.81 13.75
CA GLN A 60 -10.83 5.30 13.22
C GLN A 60 -11.62 4.55 14.29
N ASP A 61 -12.93 4.47 14.10
CA ASP A 61 -13.80 3.65 14.93
C ASP A 61 -13.80 2.20 14.38
N PRO A 62 -13.34 1.21 15.15
CA PRO A 62 -13.28 -0.17 14.69
C PRO A 62 -14.67 -0.78 14.43
N GLU A 63 -15.76 -0.21 14.94
CA GLU A 63 -17.13 -0.69 14.67
C GLU A 63 -17.53 -0.48 13.21
N ASP A 64 -16.91 0.50 12.52
CA ASP A 64 -17.16 0.74 11.09
C ASP A 64 -16.76 -0.46 10.20
N TYR A 65 -15.75 -1.22 10.58
CA TYR A 65 -15.23 -2.30 9.73
C TYR A 65 -16.19 -3.49 9.60
N PRO A 66 -16.70 -4.09 10.69
CA PRO A 66 -17.69 -5.16 10.58
C PRO A 66 -19.03 -4.67 9.99
N GLU A 67 -19.44 -3.42 10.22
CA GLU A 67 -20.62 -2.81 9.61
C GLU A 67 -20.47 -2.74 8.10
N VAL A 68 -19.33 -2.24 7.62
CA VAL A 68 -19.01 -2.15 6.19
C VAL A 68 -18.87 -3.53 5.56
N LEU A 69 -18.20 -4.48 6.24
CA LEU A 69 -18.07 -5.86 5.78
C LEU A 69 -19.44 -6.51 5.55
N GLU A 70 -20.35 -6.43 6.51
CA GLU A 70 -21.69 -6.98 6.42
C GLU A 70 -22.48 -6.36 5.26
N ALA A 71 -22.43 -5.03 5.12
CA ALA A 71 -23.10 -4.31 4.04
C ALA A 71 -22.57 -4.70 2.65
N LEU A 72 -21.24 -4.78 2.50
CA LEU A 72 -20.58 -5.13 1.24
C LEU A 72 -20.92 -6.56 0.82
N VAL A 73 -20.79 -7.54 1.72
CA VAL A 73 -21.10 -8.94 1.41
C VAL A 73 -22.58 -9.12 1.04
N GLY A 74 -23.49 -8.49 1.80
CA GLY A 74 -24.91 -8.53 1.49
C GLY A 74 -25.26 -7.95 0.11
N GLU A 75 -24.56 -6.87 -0.30
CA GLU A 75 -24.73 -6.28 -1.62
C GLU A 75 -24.18 -7.19 -2.73
N LEU A 76 -22.96 -7.71 -2.57
CA LEU A 76 -22.34 -8.62 -3.54
C LEU A 76 -23.18 -9.86 -3.80
N VAL A 77 -23.69 -10.51 -2.75
CA VAL A 77 -24.54 -11.69 -2.86
C VAL A 77 -25.83 -11.36 -3.64
N ARG A 78 -26.48 -10.25 -3.28
CA ARG A 78 -27.71 -9.83 -3.93
C ARG A 78 -27.53 -9.48 -5.41
N GLU A 79 -26.46 -8.75 -5.75
CA GLU A 79 -26.25 -8.25 -7.12
C GLU A 79 -25.65 -9.29 -8.06
N SER A 80 -24.84 -10.21 -7.54
CA SER A 80 -24.25 -11.27 -8.36
C SER A 80 -25.22 -12.35 -8.77
N GLY A 81 -26.26 -12.59 -7.96
CA GLY A 81 -27.16 -13.74 -8.12
C GLY A 81 -26.46 -15.09 -7.88
N ALA A 82 -25.24 -15.12 -7.35
CA ALA A 82 -24.53 -16.34 -7.02
C ALA A 82 -25.18 -17.03 -5.81
N ASP A 83 -25.17 -18.36 -5.81
CA ASP A 83 -25.59 -19.11 -4.63
C ASP A 83 -24.53 -18.89 -3.51
N PRO A 84 -24.93 -18.39 -2.32
CA PRO A 84 -24.02 -18.24 -1.20
C PRO A 84 -23.28 -19.53 -0.80
N ALA A 85 -23.84 -20.70 -1.08
CA ALA A 85 -23.20 -21.99 -0.84
C ALA A 85 -21.99 -22.25 -1.76
N ASP A 86 -21.92 -21.56 -2.91
CA ASP A 86 -20.81 -21.64 -3.86
C ASP A 86 -19.73 -20.57 -3.63
N ILE A 87 -19.89 -19.70 -2.62
CA ILE A 87 -18.86 -18.76 -2.18
C ILE A 87 -17.94 -19.47 -1.19
N ILE A 88 -16.78 -19.93 -1.71
CA ILE A 88 -15.88 -20.85 -1.02
C ILE A 88 -14.82 -20.16 -0.17
N GLY A 89 -14.57 -18.86 -0.38
CA GLY A 89 -13.51 -18.14 0.33
C GLY A 89 -13.77 -16.65 0.43
N LEU A 90 -13.20 -16.04 1.46
CA LEU A 90 -13.17 -14.61 1.74
C LEU A 90 -11.76 -14.20 2.15
N ALA A 91 -11.26 -13.09 1.64
CA ALA A 91 -10.01 -12.49 2.07
C ALA A 91 -10.15 -10.97 2.20
N ILE A 92 -9.32 -10.42 3.08
CA ILE A 92 -9.34 -9.01 3.46
C ILE A 92 -7.94 -8.46 3.27
N ASP A 93 -7.82 -7.36 2.57
CA ASP A 93 -6.66 -6.49 2.67
C ASP A 93 -7.01 -5.22 3.45
N PHE A 94 -5.97 -4.59 3.98
CA PHE A 94 -6.13 -3.46 4.88
C PHE A 94 -4.96 -2.48 4.74
N THR A 95 -5.21 -1.21 5.05
CA THR A 95 -4.13 -0.24 5.23
C THR A 95 -3.15 -0.74 6.28
N SER A 96 -1.86 -0.64 5.99
CA SER A 96 -0.80 -1.18 6.85
C SER A 96 -0.67 -0.42 8.16
N CYS A 97 -0.20 -1.08 9.20
CA CYS A 97 -0.01 -0.48 10.53
C CYS A 97 -1.25 0.27 11.05
N THR A 98 -2.41 -0.34 10.85
CA THR A 98 -3.70 0.11 11.36
C THR A 98 -4.03 -0.71 12.59
N VAL A 99 -3.73 -0.16 13.79
CA VAL A 99 -3.53 -0.93 15.02
C VAL A 99 -4.57 -0.57 16.07
N LEU A 100 -5.13 -1.58 16.77
CA LEU A 100 -6.11 -1.39 17.83
C LEU A 100 -5.86 -2.27 19.05
N PRO A 101 -6.19 -1.77 20.28
CA PRO A 101 -6.21 -2.56 21.49
C PRO A 101 -7.57 -3.26 21.66
N VAL A 102 -7.53 -4.54 22.05
CA VAL A 102 -8.72 -5.35 22.31
C VAL A 102 -8.64 -6.05 23.67
N ASP A 103 -9.78 -6.43 24.21
CA ASP A 103 -9.88 -7.27 25.40
C ASP A 103 -9.72 -8.77 25.09
N ALA A 104 -9.87 -9.63 26.08
CA ALA A 104 -9.71 -11.08 25.94
C ALA A 104 -10.77 -11.75 25.06
N GLU A 105 -11.91 -11.13 24.89
CA GLU A 105 -13.00 -11.56 24.02
C GLU A 105 -12.85 -11.00 22.60
N GLY A 106 -11.78 -10.23 22.31
CA GLY A 106 -11.53 -9.60 21.02
C GLY A 106 -12.37 -8.34 20.77
N ARG A 107 -12.99 -7.76 21.83
CA ARG A 107 -13.75 -6.52 21.70
C ARG A 107 -12.78 -5.33 21.72
N PRO A 108 -12.89 -4.37 20.78
CA PRO A 108 -12.11 -3.14 20.82
C PRO A 108 -12.35 -2.38 22.13
N LEU A 109 -11.29 -1.87 22.75
CA LEU A 109 -11.45 -1.21 24.05
C LEU A 109 -12.35 0.03 23.96
N CYS A 110 -12.32 0.79 22.87
CA CYS A 110 -13.19 1.97 22.69
C CYS A 110 -14.69 1.65 22.69
N SER A 111 -15.11 0.41 22.40
CA SER A 111 -16.53 0.00 22.52
C SER A 111 -16.98 -0.21 23.96
N LEU A 112 -16.04 -0.30 24.91
CA LEU A 112 -16.35 -0.42 26.33
C LEU A 112 -16.59 0.99 26.94
N PRO A 113 -17.64 1.18 27.74
CA PRO A 113 -17.99 2.49 28.31
C PRO A 113 -16.85 3.19 29.03
N ALA A 114 -15.97 2.45 29.72
CA ALA A 114 -14.83 2.99 30.47
C ALA A 114 -13.74 3.63 29.56
N TYR A 115 -13.68 3.25 28.26
CA TYR A 115 -12.63 3.67 27.36
C TYR A 115 -13.14 4.47 26.15
N ARG A 116 -14.45 4.70 26.05
CA ARG A 116 -15.07 5.36 24.88
C ARG A 116 -14.53 6.77 24.59
N ASN A 117 -14.13 7.50 25.63
CA ASN A 117 -13.61 8.87 25.53
C ASN A 117 -12.08 8.91 25.67
N ARG A 118 -11.39 7.80 25.37
CA ARG A 118 -9.92 7.69 25.46
C ARG A 118 -9.33 7.48 24.06
N PRO A 119 -8.58 8.43 23.51
CA PRO A 119 -8.05 8.35 22.14
C PRO A 119 -7.24 7.08 21.86
N HIS A 120 -6.43 6.64 22.85
CA HIS A 120 -5.59 5.46 22.69
C HIS A 120 -6.35 4.12 22.66
N ALA A 121 -7.66 4.12 22.96
CA ALA A 121 -8.52 2.95 22.85
C ALA A 121 -9.04 2.70 21.42
N TYR A 122 -8.91 3.69 20.55
CA TYR A 122 -9.33 3.64 19.15
C TYR A 122 -8.24 3.07 18.22
N VAL A 123 -8.64 2.78 16.99
CA VAL A 123 -7.71 2.35 15.93
C VAL A 123 -6.78 3.50 15.56
N LYS A 124 -5.46 3.28 15.60
CA LYS A 124 -4.44 4.19 15.07
C LYS A 124 -4.13 3.83 13.63
N LEU A 125 -4.42 4.73 12.70
CA LEU A 125 -4.19 4.52 11.26
C LEU A 125 -2.70 4.51 10.89
N TRP A 126 -2.40 4.06 9.69
CA TRP A 126 -1.05 4.15 9.09
C TRP A 126 -0.50 5.58 9.14
N LYS A 127 -1.31 6.60 8.82
CA LYS A 127 -0.96 8.03 8.83
C LYS A 127 -1.07 8.69 10.22
N HIS A 128 -1.13 7.92 11.30
CA HIS A 128 -1.08 8.45 12.66
C HIS A 128 0.37 8.82 13.00
N HIS A 129 0.68 10.12 12.94
CA HIS A 129 2.00 10.67 13.24
C HIS A 129 2.15 11.12 14.70
N GLY A 130 1.12 10.94 15.53
CA GLY A 130 1.17 11.22 16.97
C GLY A 130 2.29 10.49 17.71
N ALA A 131 2.74 9.35 17.17
CA ALA A 131 3.84 8.53 17.69
C ALA A 131 5.23 8.89 17.10
N GLN A 132 5.39 10.05 16.44
CA GLN A 132 6.64 10.43 15.78
C GLN A 132 7.81 10.54 16.77
N LYS A 133 7.57 11.10 17.97
CA LYS A 133 8.57 11.20 19.02
C LYS A 133 9.10 9.83 19.47
N GLU A 134 8.23 8.84 19.59
CA GLU A 134 8.59 7.46 19.92
C GLU A 134 9.39 6.81 18.80
N ALA A 135 9.04 7.09 17.53
CA ALA A 135 9.79 6.61 16.38
C ALA A 135 11.23 7.17 16.37
N GLU A 136 11.41 8.46 16.59
CA GLU A 136 12.73 9.11 16.70
C GLU A 136 13.56 8.54 17.85
N GLU A 137 12.95 8.31 19.02
CA GLU A 137 13.65 7.71 20.16
C GLU A 137 14.10 6.26 19.86
N ILE A 138 13.24 5.46 19.23
CA ILE A 138 13.59 4.10 18.81
C ILE A 138 14.74 4.16 17.81
N GLY A 139 14.64 5.05 16.81
CA GLY A 139 15.67 5.26 15.81
C GLY A 139 17.02 5.62 16.43
N GLY A 140 17.03 6.55 17.39
CA GLY A 140 18.24 6.92 18.15
C GLY A 140 18.85 5.75 18.92
N LYS A 141 18.02 4.85 19.48
CA LYS A 141 18.50 3.64 20.18
C LYS A 141 19.06 2.58 19.23
N LEU A 142 18.53 2.48 18.02
CA LEU A 142 18.94 1.49 17.02
C LEU A 142 20.03 1.99 16.07
N GLY A 143 20.25 3.30 15.99
CA GLY A 143 21.18 3.92 15.05
C GLY A 143 20.65 3.96 13.61
N GLU A 144 19.34 3.96 13.42
CA GLU A 144 18.66 3.99 12.12
C GLU A 144 17.39 4.83 12.19
N GLU A 145 16.92 5.34 11.06
CA GLU A 145 15.66 6.08 10.99
C GLU A 145 14.45 5.12 11.06
N ILE A 146 13.53 5.39 12.00
CA ILE A 146 12.33 4.58 12.21
C ILE A 146 11.08 5.43 11.92
N SER A 147 10.19 4.89 11.12
CA SER A 147 8.90 5.52 10.82
C SER A 147 7.87 5.31 11.94
N SER A 148 7.03 6.31 12.19
CA SER A 148 5.84 6.17 13.02
C SER A 148 4.78 5.20 12.43
N GLU A 149 4.95 4.79 11.17
CA GLU A 149 4.10 3.79 10.49
C GLU A 149 4.49 2.33 10.82
N ILE A 150 5.12 2.10 11.98
CA ILE A 150 5.47 0.79 12.53
C ILE A 150 4.74 0.58 13.86
N LEU A 151 4.54 -0.67 14.26
CA LEU A 151 3.79 -1.06 15.45
C LEU A 151 4.34 -0.43 16.74
N TYR A 152 5.67 -0.53 16.95
CA TYR A 152 6.29 -0.21 18.25
C TYR A 152 6.16 1.27 18.67
N PRO A 153 6.34 2.27 17.81
CA PRO A 153 6.09 3.67 18.17
C PRO A 153 4.66 3.90 18.68
N LYS A 154 3.66 3.34 18.00
CA LYS A 154 2.23 3.49 18.38
C LYS A 154 1.89 2.81 19.71
N VAL A 155 2.54 1.67 19.98
CA VAL A 155 2.38 0.98 21.26
C VAL A 155 3.07 1.73 22.38
N LEU A 156 4.27 2.30 22.16
CA LEU A 156 4.98 3.12 23.14
C LEU A 156 4.22 4.40 23.47
N GLU A 157 3.67 5.07 22.46
CA GLU A 157 2.80 6.23 22.67
C GLU A 157 1.61 5.85 23.58
N MET A 158 0.91 4.76 23.28
CA MET A 158 -0.20 4.26 24.11
C MET A 158 0.26 3.96 25.55
N LEU A 159 1.37 3.24 25.70
CA LEU A 159 1.92 2.87 27.02
C LEU A 159 2.28 4.10 27.87
N ARG A 160 2.76 5.18 27.26
CA ARG A 160 3.25 6.38 27.95
C ARG A 160 2.14 7.38 28.23
N GLU A 161 1.28 7.62 27.26
CA GLU A 161 0.22 8.63 27.36
C GLU A 161 -1.05 8.07 28.02
N ASP A 162 -1.31 6.77 27.88
CA ASP A 162 -2.46 6.08 28.46
C ASP A 162 -2.14 4.68 28.96
N PRO A 163 -1.35 4.57 30.06
CA PRO A 163 -0.94 3.29 30.63
C PRO A 163 -2.11 2.36 30.98
N GLU A 164 -3.27 2.92 31.33
CA GLU A 164 -4.44 2.14 31.70
C GLU A 164 -5.03 1.40 30.50
N VAL A 165 -5.14 2.07 29.33
CA VAL A 165 -5.55 1.42 28.06
C VAL A 165 -4.56 0.33 27.69
N TYR A 166 -3.25 0.59 27.78
CA TYR A 166 -2.24 -0.42 27.51
C TYR A 166 -2.36 -1.63 28.46
N GLN A 167 -2.52 -1.41 29.76
CA GLN A 167 -2.64 -2.49 30.73
C GLN A 167 -3.91 -3.32 30.54
N SER A 168 -5.03 -2.65 30.23
CA SER A 168 -6.34 -3.28 30.03
C SER A 168 -6.45 -4.03 28.70
N SER A 169 -5.57 -3.74 27.73
CA SER A 169 -5.53 -4.49 26.46
C SER A 169 -5.03 -5.92 26.70
N TYR A 170 -5.78 -6.90 26.19
CA TYR A 170 -5.33 -8.27 26.08
C TYR A 170 -4.39 -8.42 24.88
N ARG A 171 -4.77 -7.82 23.74
CA ARG A 171 -3.94 -7.74 22.52
C ARG A 171 -3.94 -6.33 21.95
N ILE A 172 -2.84 -5.98 21.30
CA ILE A 172 -2.69 -4.83 20.43
C ILE A 172 -2.24 -5.37 19.08
N LEU A 173 -3.09 -5.28 18.05
CA LEU A 173 -2.90 -5.98 16.80
C LEU A 173 -3.39 -5.17 15.60
N GLU A 174 -3.01 -5.59 14.41
CA GLU A 174 -3.48 -5.02 13.14
C GLU A 174 -4.99 -5.25 12.96
N ALA A 175 -5.67 -4.28 12.37
CA ALA A 175 -7.11 -4.38 12.13
C ALA A 175 -7.49 -5.54 11.20
N ALA A 176 -6.64 -5.88 10.23
CA ALA A 176 -6.83 -7.07 9.39
C ALA A 176 -6.81 -8.36 10.21
N ASP A 177 -5.85 -8.49 11.14
CA ASP A 177 -5.72 -9.66 12.01
C ASP A 177 -6.90 -9.75 13.00
N TRP A 178 -7.33 -8.60 13.52
CA TRP A 178 -8.51 -8.51 14.37
C TRP A 178 -9.79 -8.93 13.64
N LEU A 179 -10.00 -8.43 12.42
CA LEU A 179 -11.21 -8.71 11.66
C LEU A 179 -11.27 -10.19 11.24
N THR A 180 -10.13 -10.78 10.85
CA THR A 180 -10.07 -12.22 10.57
C THR A 180 -10.27 -13.07 11.83
N TRP A 181 -9.76 -12.65 12.99
CA TRP A 181 -10.07 -13.29 14.28
C TRP A 181 -11.57 -13.22 14.61
N LEU A 182 -12.18 -12.07 14.43
CA LEU A 182 -13.63 -11.88 14.64
C LEU A 182 -14.45 -12.84 13.76
N LEU A 183 -14.07 -13.01 12.50
CA LEU A 183 -14.76 -13.84 11.54
C LEU A 183 -14.60 -15.35 11.80
N THR A 184 -13.46 -15.78 12.34
CA THR A 184 -13.12 -17.20 12.45
C THR A 184 -13.08 -17.73 13.88
N GLY A 185 -12.86 -16.85 14.87
CA GLY A 185 -12.50 -17.23 16.23
C GLY A 185 -11.03 -17.66 16.40
N SER A 186 -10.23 -17.62 15.34
CA SER A 186 -8.82 -18.02 15.34
C SER A 186 -7.92 -16.78 15.43
N GLU A 187 -7.23 -16.61 16.56
CA GLU A 187 -6.30 -15.51 16.78
C GLU A 187 -4.95 -15.81 16.15
N LYS A 188 -4.68 -15.24 14.97
CA LYS A 188 -3.41 -15.34 14.26
C LYS A 188 -2.95 -13.98 13.75
N ARG A 189 -1.68 -13.89 13.37
CA ARG A 189 -1.08 -12.72 12.71
C ARG A 189 -0.78 -13.05 11.26
N SER A 190 -1.06 -12.13 10.36
CA SER A 190 -0.61 -12.26 8.98
C SER A 190 0.90 -12.05 8.88
N VAL A 191 1.60 -12.87 8.08
CA VAL A 191 3.01 -12.64 7.72
C VAL A 191 3.19 -11.26 7.09
N SER A 192 2.25 -10.81 6.26
CA SER A 192 2.30 -9.48 5.63
C SER A 192 2.37 -8.38 6.68
N MET A 193 1.43 -8.35 7.63
CA MET A 193 1.40 -7.34 8.69
C MET A 193 2.58 -7.50 9.66
N ALA A 194 2.79 -8.70 10.18
CA ALA A 194 3.85 -8.98 11.16
C ALA A 194 5.25 -8.69 10.62
N GLY A 195 5.53 -9.06 9.38
CA GLY A 195 6.84 -8.87 8.78
C GLY A 195 7.15 -7.42 8.46
N TYR A 196 6.23 -6.74 7.76
CA TYR A 196 6.49 -5.35 7.33
C TYR A 196 6.30 -4.33 8.45
N LYS A 197 5.48 -4.61 9.48
CA LYS A 197 5.11 -3.60 10.49
C LYS A 197 5.49 -3.95 11.93
N ALA A 198 5.86 -5.22 12.22
CA ALA A 198 6.26 -5.67 13.55
C ALA A 198 7.60 -6.44 13.57
N TRP A 199 8.44 -6.26 12.53
CA TRP A 199 9.80 -6.83 12.40
C TRP A 199 9.88 -8.35 12.58
N TRP A 200 8.80 -9.05 12.29
CA TRP A 200 8.84 -10.51 12.24
C TRP A 200 9.63 -11.00 11.02
N SER A 201 10.40 -12.04 11.21
CA SER A 201 11.06 -12.75 10.10
C SER A 201 10.89 -14.27 10.22
N ALA A 202 10.92 -14.95 9.07
CA ALA A 202 10.82 -16.42 9.04
C ALA A 202 11.99 -17.10 9.78
N GLU A 203 13.15 -16.45 9.82
CA GLU A 203 14.37 -16.96 10.42
C GLU A 203 14.40 -16.78 11.95
N ASN A 204 13.89 -15.64 12.45
CA ASN A 204 14.07 -15.25 13.85
C ASN A 204 12.74 -15.11 14.63
N GLY A 205 11.59 -15.16 13.95
CA GLY A 205 10.31 -14.84 14.55
C GLY A 205 10.16 -13.34 14.85
N PHE A 206 9.35 -13.01 15.85
CA PHE A 206 9.24 -11.64 16.39
C PHE A 206 10.47 -11.25 17.20
N PRO A 207 10.74 -9.94 17.37
CA PRO A 207 11.77 -9.46 18.27
C PRO A 207 11.61 -10.04 19.67
N GLN A 208 12.73 -10.45 20.28
CA GLN A 208 12.73 -11.06 21.62
C GLN A 208 12.41 -10.02 22.71
N GLU A 209 11.95 -10.50 23.87
CA GLU A 209 11.64 -9.66 25.05
C GLU A 209 12.80 -8.74 25.45
N GLY A 210 14.04 -9.18 25.35
CA GLY A 210 15.21 -8.35 25.62
C GLY A 210 15.37 -7.17 24.66
N PHE A 211 14.80 -7.25 23.45
CA PHE A 211 14.72 -6.12 22.53
C PHE A 211 13.62 -5.14 22.98
N LEU A 212 12.43 -5.64 23.34
CA LEU A 212 11.34 -4.80 23.83
C LEU A 212 11.74 -4.03 25.10
N ALA A 213 12.46 -4.69 26.02
CA ALA A 213 12.95 -4.07 27.25
C ALA A 213 13.94 -2.92 26.98
N LYS A 214 14.69 -2.96 25.85
CA LYS A 214 15.53 -1.80 25.44
C LYS A 214 14.70 -0.61 25.00
N LEU A 215 13.51 -0.83 24.45
CA LEU A 215 12.60 0.24 24.07
C LEU A 215 11.90 0.83 25.31
N ASP A 216 11.26 -0.01 26.11
CA ASP A 216 10.69 0.31 27.40
C ASP A 216 10.47 -1.00 28.18
N GLU A 217 10.90 -1.06 29.46
CA GLU A 217 10.81 -2.27 30.30
C GLU A 217 9.37 -2.75 30.56
N ARG A 218 8.39 -1.89 30.36
CA ARG A 218 6.96 -2.19 30.54
C ARG A 218 6.32 -2.84 29.31
N LEU A 219 7.03 -2.86 28.16
CA LEU A 219 6.52 -3.51 26.96
C LEU A 219 6.46 -5.03 27.17
N ASN A 220 5.37 -5.63 26.70
CA ASN A 220 5.12 -7.06 26.82
C ASN A 220 4.76 -7.67 25.46
N GLY A 221 5.63 -8.52 24.95
CA GLY A 221 5.45 -9.20 23.66
C GLY A 221 4.18 -10.05 23.60
N SER A 222 3.72 -10.58 24.75
CA SER A 222 2.48 -11.36 24.77
C SER A 222 1.23 -10.57 24.36
N LYS A 223 1.28 -9.23 24.46
CA LYS A 223 0.20 -8.36 23.96
C LYS A 223 0.27 -8.09 22.45
N LEU A 224 1.43 -8.27 21.83
CA LEU A 224 1.73 -7.87 20.45
C LEU A 224 1.80 -9.07 19.49
N TYR A 225 2.40 -10.16 19.97
CA TYR A 225 2.79 -11.30 19.15
C TYR A 225 1.73 -12.40 19.15
N GLY A 226 1.78 -13.27 18.15
CA GLY A 226 0.90 -14.41 18.02
C GLY A 226 1.44 -15.43 17.02
N GLU A 227 0.69 -16.49 16.80
CA GLU A 227 0.98 -17.46 15.72
C GLU A 227 0.85 -16.74 14.36
N VAL A 228 1.85 -16.93 13.49
CA VAL A 228 1.89 -16.24 12.20
C VAL A 228 1.42 -17.18 11.09
N CYS A 229 0.58 -16.63 10.19
CA CYS A 229 -0.01 -17.33 9.07
C CYS A 229 0.45 -16.70 7.73
N PRO A 230 1.03 -17.47 6.80
CA PRO A 230 1.42 -16.96 5.48
C PRO A 230 0.23 -16.45 4.66
N VAL A 231 0.48 -15.48 3.76
CA VAL A 231 -0.55 -14.98 2.84
C VAL A 231 -1.09 -16.09 1.93
N GLY A 232 -2.37 -16.03 1.60
CA GLY A 232 -3.03 -17.06 0.78
C GLY A 232 -3.28 -18.38 1.53
N LYS A 233 -2.95 -18.49 2.82
CA LYS A 233 -3.35 -19.61 3.68
C LYS A 233 -4.59 -19.26 4.47
N SER A 234 -5.41 -20.28 4.76
CA SER A 234 -6.60 -20.12 5.60
C SER A 234 -6.20 -19.89 7.06
N ILE A 235 -6.73 -18.85 7.68
CA ILE A 235 -6.70 -18.63 9.12
C ILE A 235 -7.71 -19.55 9.83
N GLY A 236 -8.84 -19.81 9.17
CA GLY A 236 -9.92 -20.63 9.65
C GLY A 236 -11.11 -20.58 8.69
N LEU A 237 -12.19 -21.19 9.09
CA LEU A 237 -13.47 -21.08 8.40
C LEU A 237 -14.33 -20.03 9.10
N LEU A 238 -15.34 -19.48 8.41
CA LEU A 238 -16.32 -18.60 9.05
C LEU A 238 -16.97 -19.30 10.25
N ASN A 239 -16.98 -18.62 11.39
CA ASN A 239 -17.73 -19.14 12.53
C ASN A 239 -19.25 -19.01 12.29
N GLU A 240 -20.05 -19.77 13.05
CA GLU A 240 -21.50 -19.87 12.89
C GLU A 240 -22.23 -18.51 13.00
N VAL A 241 -21.69 -17.59 13.82
CA VAL A 241 -22.28 -16.27 14.02
C VAL A 241 -22.13 -15.42 12.76
N TRP A 242 -20.93 -15.35 12.24
CA TRP A 242 -20.64 -14.57 11.04
C TRP A 242 -21.14 -15.21 9.77
N ALA A 243 -21.11 -16.53 9.66
CA ALA A 243 -21.74 -17.24 8.54
C ALA A 243 -23.23 -16.86 8.41
N ARG A 244 -23.95 -16.83 9.55
CA ARG A 244 -25.37 -16.44 9.58
C ARG A 244 -25.57 -14.96 9.25
N LYS A 245 -24.74 -14.06 9.83
CA LYS A 245 -24.82 -12.62 9.58
C LYS A 245 -24.60 -12.28 8.10
N LEU A 246 -23.60 -12.90 7.49
CA LEU A 246 -23.25 -12.67 6.10
C LEU A 246 -24.11 -13.45 5.10
N GLY A 247 -24.92 -14.39 5.57
CA GLY A 247 -25.70 -15.29 4.70
C GLY A 247 -24.82 -16.25 3.90
N LEU A 248 -23.59 -16.55 4.39
CA LEU A 248 -22.63 -17.43 3.74
C LEU A 248 -22.55 -18.80 4.43
N SER A 249 -21.88 -19.75 3.78
CA SER A 249 -21.62 -21.06 4.36
C SER A 249 -20.59 -20.97 5.51
N PRO A 250 -20.77 -21.67 6.63
CA PRO A 250 -19.73 -21.80 7.65
C PRO A 250 -18.50 -22.58 7.14
N ARG A 251 -18.54 -23.14 5.94
CA ARG A 251 -17.38 -23.74 5.25
C ARG A 251 -16.59 -22.76 4.40
N THR A 252 -17.02 -21.50 4.29
CA THR A 252 -16.26 -20.46 3.60
C THR A 252 -14.93 -20.22 4.31
N ALA A 253 -13.82 -20.42 3.61
CA ALA A 253 -12.48 -20.22 4.15
C ALA A 253 -12.19 -18.72 4.26
N VAL A 254 -11.53 -18.32 5.36
CA VAL A 254 -11.03 -16.94 5.54
C VAL A 254 -9.51 -16.96 5.42
N ALA A 255 -8.98 -16.19 4.47
CA ALA A 255 -7.54 -16.08 4.26
C ALA A 255 -6.87 -15.20 5.33
N ALA A 256 -5.55 -15.37 5.53
CA ALA A 256 -4.72 -14.41 6.24
C ALA A 256 -4.85 -13.04 5.60
N GLY A 257 -4.95 -11.98 6.41
CA GLY A 257 -4.99 -10.60 5.95
C GLY A 257 -3.72 -10.21 5.18
N VAL A 258 -3.79 -9.17 4.37
CA VAL A 258 -2.64 -8.66 3.62
C VAL A 258 -2.67 -7.14 3.58
N ILE A 259 -1.52 -6.49 3.44
CA ILE A 259 -1.46 -5.04 3.22
C ILE A 259 -2.12 -4.70 1.87
N ASP A 260 -2.95 -3.65 1.82
CA ASP A 260 -3.74 -3.23 0.65
C ASP A 260 -2.90 -3.09 -0.64
N SER A 261 -1.78 -2.37 -0.56
CA SER A 261 -0.85 -2.23 -1.67
C SER A 261 -0.23 -3.56 -2.12
N HIS A 262 -0.02 -4.49 -1.19
CA HIS A 262 0.55 -5.81 -1.47
C HIS A 262 -0.49 -6.76 -2.09
N ALA A 263 -1.76 -6.64 -1.70
CA ALA A 263 -2.84 -7.37 -2.34
C ALA A 263 -2.95 -7.05 -3.84
N GLY A 264 -2.49 -5.87 -4.24
CA GLY A 264 -2.37 -5.49 -5.65
C GLY A 264 -1.50 -6.43 -6.49
N ALA A 265 -0.56 -7.19 -5.91
CA ALA A 265 0.37 -8.03 -6.68
C ALA A 265 -0.33 -9.15 -7.47
N PRO A 266 -1.11 -10.06 -6.87
CA PRO A 266 -1.83 -11.07 -7.64
C PRO A 266 -2.90 -10.46 -8.57
N GLY A 267 -3.57 -9.37 -8.15
CA GLY A 267 -4.54 -8.65 -8.98
C GLY A 267 -3.93 -7.95 -10.20
N SER A 268 -2.65 -7.58 -10.12
CA SER A 268 -1.87 -7.02 -11.21
C SER A 268 -1.15 -8.07 -12.07
N HIS A 269 -1.46 -9.34 -11.92
CA HIS A 269 -0.84 -10.46 -12.65
C HIS A 269 0.67 -10.57 -12.43
N ILE A 270 1.12 -10.34 -11.19
CA ILE A 270 2.52 -10.57 -10.80
C ILE A 270 2.69 -12.05 -10.43
N LEU A 271 3.57 -12.74 -11.16
CA LEU A 271 3.79 -14.19 -11.03
C LEU A 271 5.07 -14.55 -10.25
N GLY A 272 5.97 -13.58 -10.04
CA GLY A 272 7.23 -13.81 -9.35
C GLY A 272 8.35 -12.83 -9.67
N LYS A 273 9.59 -13.27 -9.54
CA LYS A 273 10.82 -12.48 -9.49
C LYS A 273 11.23 -11.69 -10.73
N ASP A 274 10.68 -12.02 -11.90
CA ASP A 274 11.05 -11.34 -13.15
C ASP A 274 10.21 -10.09 -13.43
N GLN A 275 9.27 -9.77 -12.54
CA GLN A 275 8.30 -8.70 -12.70
C GLN A 275 8.42 -7.66 -11.58
N LEU A 276 8.32 -6.38 -11.97
CA LEU A 276 8.16 -5.27 -11.05
C LEU A 276 6.69 -4.86 -10.98
N MET A 277 6.13 -4.80 -9.79
CA MET A 277 4.83 -4.16 -9.57
C MET A 277 5.03 -2.66 -9.35
N LEU A 278 4.27 -1.85 -10.07
CA LEU A 278 4.29 -0.39 -10.00
C LEU A 278 2.86 0.13 -9.81
N VAL A 279 2.54 0.57 -8.61
CA VAL A 279 1.24 1.22 -8.34
C VAL A 279 1.40 2.73 -8.47
N LEU A 280 0.66 3.35 -9.38
CA LEU A 280 0.71 4.80 -9.65
C LEU A 280 -0.57 5.48 -9.13
N GLY A 281 -0.45 6.15 -8.01
CA GLY A 281 -1.48 6.93 -7.33
C GLY A 281 -1.00 8.33 -6.95
N THR A 282 -1.43 8.85 -5.82
CA THR A 282 -0.89 10.08 -5.18
C THR A 282 0.61 9.96 -4.94
N SER A 283 1.03 8.84 -4.39
CA SER A 283 2.40 8.34 -4.35
C SER A 283 2.54 7.10 -5.24
N SER A 284 3.69 6.45 -5.22
CA SER A 284 3.89 5.16 -5.89
C SER A 284 4.40 4.11 -4.92
N VAL A 285 3.87 2.89 -5.06
CA VAL A 285 4.45 1.68 -4.45
C VAL A 285 5.15 0.89 -5.53
N ILE A 286 6.38 0.48 -5.23
CA ILE A 286 7.24 -0.32 -6.11
C ILE A 286 7.60 -1.60 -5.38
N MET A 287 7.26 -2.75 -5.96
CA MET A 287 7.62 -4.04 -5.38
C MET A 287 8.34 -4.92 -6.39
N ALA A 288 9.45 -5.48 -5.93
CA ALA A 288 10.14 -6.58 -6.58
C ALA A 288 10.08 -7.84 -5.70
N PHE A 289 10.36 -8.98 -6.30
CA PHE A 289 10.31 -10.28 -5.62
C PHE A 289 11.61 -11.05 -5.84
N SER A 290 12.09 -11.70 -4.78
CA SER A 290 13.35 -12.43 -4.80
C SER A 290 13.28 -13.73 -4.00
N GLU A 291 14.11 -14.70 -4.36
CA GLU A 291 14.34 -15.92 -3.56
C GLU A 291 15.29 -15.66 -2.38
N LYS A 292 15.97 -14.50 -2.36
CA LYS A 292 16.90 -14.07 -1.33
C LYS A 292 16.44 -12.79 -0.64
N PRO A 293 16.75 -12.60 0.65
CA PRO A 293 16.43 -11.35 1.33
C PRO A 293 17.27 -10.19 0.77
N PHE A 294 16.70 -9.02 0.74
CA PHE A 294 17.42 -7.77 0.49
C PHE A 294 18.10 -7.30 1.78
N ARG A 295 19.33 -6.81 1.65
CA ARG A 295 20.06 -6.14 2.74
C ARG A 295 20.61 -4.82 2.20
N GLY A 296 20.27 -3.70 2.83
CA GLY A 296 20.72 -2.38 2.41
C GLY A 296 19.65 -1.31 2.56
N MET A 297 20.01 -0.06 2.25
CA MET A 297 19.09 1.07 2.24
C MET A 297 18.25 1.11 0.96
N GLY A 298 17.07 1.73 1.03
CA GLY A 298 16.21 1.97 -0.12
C GLY A 298 15.09 0.96 -0.34
N VAL A 299 14.94 0.00 0.59
CA VAL A 299 13.80 -0.93 0.67
C VAL A 299 13.23 -0.86 2.08
N TYR A 300 11.93 -0.60 2.19
CA TYR A 300 11.26 -0.40 3.50
C TYR A 300 11.03 -1.70 4.25
N GLY A 301 10.97 -2.81 3.53
CA GLY A 301 10.77 -4.12 4.10
C GLY A 301 11.16 -5.23 3.13
N THR A 302 11.61 -6.33 3.69
CA THR A 302 11.91 -7.57 2.97
C THR A 302 11.33 -8.73 3.77
N VAL A 303 10.21 -9.27 3.31
CA VAL A 303 9.43 -10.26 4.06
C VAL A 303 9.16 -11.49 3.20
N ARG A 304 9.62 -12.67 3.68
CA ARG A 304 9.33 -13.93 3.03
C ARG A 304 7.88 -14.33 3.24
N ASP A 305 7.22 -14.80 2.18
CA ASP A 305 5.81 -15.20 2.20
C ASP A 305 4.83 -14.09 2.62
N GLY A 306 5.28 -12.82 2.60
CA GLY A 306 4.46 -11.67 2.97
C GLY A 306 3.56 -11.14 1.85
N VAL A 307 3.84 -11.52 0.59
CA VAL A 307 3.06 -11.14 -0.60
C VAL A 307 2.91 -12.33 -1.54
N ILE A 308 3.99 -12.87 -2.07
CA ILE A 308 3.98 -14.04 -2.95
C ILE A 308 4.57 -15.23 -2.17
N PRO A 309 3.83 -16.32 -2.01
CA PRO A 309 4.36 -17.53 -1.37
C PRO A 309 5.67 -18.00 -2.01
N GLY A 310 6.69 -18.25 -1.19
CA GLY A 310 8.01 -18.71 -1.62
C GLY A 310 9.00 -17.60 -1.95
N TYR A 311 8.57 -16.32 -2.00
CA TYR A 311 9.44 -15.18 -2.29
C TYR A 311 9.53 -14.20 -1.13
N TYR A 312 10.64 -13.47 -1.09
CA TYR A 312 10.75 -12.21 -0.35
C TYR A 312 10.13 -11.10 -1.18
N GLY A 313 9.19 -10.35 -0.61
CA GLY A 313 8.68 -9.12 -1.20
C GLY A 313 9.57 -7.95 -0.78
N LEU A 314 10.10 -7.20 -1.73
CA LEU A 314 10.93 -6.02 -1.53
C LEU A 314 10.09 -4.79 -1.83
N GLU A 315 9.73 -4.03 -0.79
CA GLU A 315 8.88 -2.84 -0.91
C GLU A 315 9.73 -1.57 -0.92
N SER A 316 9.43 -0.68 -1.85
CA SER A 316 9.93 0.69 -1.92
C SER A 316 8.87 1.59 -2.57
N GLY A 317 9.17 2.88 -2.79
CA GLY A 317 8.21 3.76 -3.45
C GLY A 317 8.69 5.18 -3.63
N VAL A 318 7.97 5.91 -4.48
CA VAL A 318 8.15 7.32 -4.76
C VAL A 318 7.14 8.12 -3.94
N ALA A 319 7.61 9.10 -3.18
CA ALA A 319 6.81 9.80 -2.17
C ALA A 319 5.69 10.67 -2.78
N ALA A 320 5.90 11.25 -3.96
CA ALA A 320 4.92 12.11 -4.62
C ALA A 320 4.92 11.85 -6.14
N VAL A 321 3.83 11.33 -6.67
CA VAL A 321 3.60 11.15 -8.10
C VAL A 321 2.40 11.99 -8.53
N GLY A 322 1.18 11.55 -8.21
CA GLY A 322 -0.04 12.30 -8.47
C GLY A 322 -0.07 13.65 -7.76
N ASP A 323 0.41 13.68 -6.50
CA ASP A 323 0.46 14.91 -5.69
C ASP A 323 1.35 15.98 -6.34
N ALA A 324 2.51 15.62 -6.87
CA ALA A 324 3.40 16.57 -7.55
C ALA A 324 2.75 17.14 -8.82
N LEU A 325 2.04 16.30 -9.58
CA LEU A 325 1.30 16.73 -10.76
C LEU A 325 0.09 17.59 -10.38
N GLU A 326 -0.62 17.22 -9.33
CA GLU A 326 -1.77 17.98 -8.83
C GLU A 326 -1.35 19.37 -8.31
N TRP A 327 -0.29 19.42 -7.51
CA TRP A 327 0.30 20.68 -7.07
C TRP A 327 0.64 21.59 -8.26
N PHE A 328 1.33 21.05 -9.26
CA PHE A 328 1.70 21.82 -10.44
C PHE A 328 0.47 22.34 -11.19
N VAL A 329 -0.52 21.49 -11.42
CA VAL A 329 -1.74 21.87 -12.13
C VAL A 329 -2.49 22.96 -11.36
N LYS A 330 -2.69 22.81 -10.06
CA LYS A 330 -3.46 23.76 -9.24
C LYS A 330 -2.73 25.09 -9.01
N SER A 331 -1.40 25.07 -8.92
CA SER A 331 -0.62 26.22 -8.44
C SER A 331 0.17 26.95 -9.52
N CYS A 332 0.49 26.28 -10.64
CA CYS A 332 1.48 26.80 -11.61
C CYS A 332 0.93 26.93 -13.05
N VAL A 333 -0.20 26.32 -13.37
CA VAL A 333 -0.74 26.34 -14.74
C VAL A 333 -1.59 27.61 -14.97
N PRO A 334 -1.29 28.42 -16.01
CA PRO A 334 -2.04 29.63 -16.31
C PRO A 334 -3.51 29.36 -16.66
N ALA A 335 -4.40 30.30 -16.32
CA ALA A 335 -5.84 30.19 -16.58
C ALA A 335 -6.19 29.94 -18.07
N SER A 336 -5.39 30.49 -19.00
CA SER A 336 -5.57 30.28 -20.45
C SER A 336 -5.48 28.80 -20.86
N TYR A 337 -4.74 27.96 -20.12
CA TYR A 337 -4.68 26.52 -20.39
C TYR A 337 -6.00 25.82 -20.03
N TYR A 338 -6.67 26.25 -18.97
CA TYR A 338 -7.99 25.74 -18.58
C TYR A 338 -9.06 26.13 -19.61
N GLU A 339 -8.99 27.36 -20.12
CA GLU A 339 -9.88 27.85 -21.19
C GLU A 339 -9.69 27.00 -22.45
N GLN A 340 -8.46 26.82 -22.91
CA GLN A 340 -8.13 26.01 -24.08
C GLN A 340 -8.51 24.52 -23.91
N ALA A 341 -8.34 23.95 -22.72
CA ALA A 341 -8.78 22.59 -22.42
C ALA A 341 -10.31 22.49 -22.58
N LYS A 342 -11.05 23.44 -22.00
CA LYS A 342 -12.51 23.49 -22.08
C LYS A 342 -13.01 23.64 -23.52
N GLU A 343 -12.37 24.50 -24.33
CA GLU A 343 -12.70 24.67 -25.76
C GLU A 343 -12.54 23.36 -26.55
N LYS A 344 -11.62 22.49 -26.14
CA LYS A 344 -11.38 21.16 -26.72
C LYS A 344 -12.24 20.05 -26.13
N GLY A 345 -13.05 20.33 -25.10
CA GLY A 345 -13.81 19.32 -24.39
C GLY A 345 -12.94 18.36 -23.56
N LEU A 346 -11.73 18.79 -23.15
CA LEU A 346 -10.78 18.02 -22.35
C LEU A 346 -10.75 18.54 -20.92
N ASP A 347 -10.42 17.65 -19.97
CA ASP A 347 -9.95 18.12 -18.67
C ASP A 347 -8.50 18.64 -18.77
N ILE A 348 -8.06 19.41 -17.77
CA ILE A 348 -6.73 20.04 -17.79
C ILE A 348 -5.58 19.03 -17.81
N TYR A 349 -5.73 17.86 -17.16
CA TYR A 349 -4.70 16.83 -17.18
C TYR A 349 -4.59 16.15 -18.55
N GLN A 350 -5.72 15.90 -19.21
CA GLN A 350 -5.75 15.39 -20.58
C GLN A 350 -5.09 16.37 -21.55
N TYR A 351 -5.42 17.65 -21.42
CA TYR A 351 -4.86 18.70 -22.26
C TYR A 351 -3.34 18.85 -22.09
N LEU A 352 -2.86 18.91 -20.83
CA LEU A 352 -1.43 18.96 -20.56
C LEU A 352 -0.71 17.69 -21.02
N THR A 353 -1.33 16.53 -20.90
CA THR A 353 -0.80 15.26 -21.41
C THR A 353 -0.61 15.29 -22.91
N GLU A 354 -1.58 15.80 -23.67
CA GLU A 354 -1.46 15.97 -25.13
C GLU A 354 -0.31 16.91 -25.51
N LEU A 355 -0.18 18.04 -24.82
CA LEU A 355 0.90 19.01 -25.07
C LEU A 355 2.26 18.45 -24.68
N ALA A 356 2.38 17.85 -23.49
CA ALA A 356 3.59 17.22 -23.00
C ALA A 356 4.05 16.05 -23.91
N GLY A 357 3.11 15.35 -24.55
CA GLY A 357 3.41 14.32 -25.54
C GLY A 357 4.12 14.83 -26.78
N LYS A 358 3.96 16.13 -27.11
CA LYS A 358 4.61 16.80 -28.25
C LYS A 358 5.99 17.37 -27.90
N VAL A 359 6.33 17.45 -26.61
CA VAL A 359 7.64 17.93 -26.16
C VAL A 359 8.70 16.88 -26.50
N ASP A 360 9.71 17.26 -27.25
CA ASP A 360 10.88 16.41 -27.53
C ASP A 360 11.78 16.37 -26.28
N PRO A 361 11.98 15.18 -25.66
CA PRO A 361 12.80 15.06 -24.46
C PRO A 361 14.26 15.47 -24.67
N GLY A 362 14.77 15.39 -25.91
CA GLY A 362 16.13 15.80 -26.26
C GLY A 362 16.32 17.32 -26.37
N LYS A 363 15.23 18.06 -26.54
CA LYS A 363 15.25 19.53 -26.66
C LYS A 363 14.91 20.23 -25.35
N SER A 364 14.07 19.63 -24.52
CA SER A 364 13.71 20.23 -23.22
C SER A 364 14.89 20.16 -22.26
N ARG A 365 15.24 21.31 -21.69
CA ARG A 365 16.30 21.47 -20.68
C ARG A 365 15.76 21.37 -19.27
N VAL A 366 14.45 21.32 -19.09
CA VAL A 366 13.81 21.25 -17.77
C VAL A 366 14.14 19.92 -17.12
N LEU A 367 14.59 19.99 -15.88
CA LEU A 367 14.85 18.88 -14.99
C LEU A 367 14.11 19.13 -13.68
N ALA A 368 13.41 18.12 -13.17
CA ALA A 368 12.71 18.19 -11.88
C ALA A 368 13.31 17.19 -10.90
N LEU A 369 13.20 17.50 -9.60
CA LEU A 369 13.21 16.53 -8.51
C LEU A 369 11.79 16.44 -7.96
N ASP A 370 11.27 15.24 -7.90
CA ASP A 370 9.88 14.92 -7.50
C ASP A 370 9.67 14.84 -5.99
N TRP A 371 10.59 15.35 -5.18
CA TRP A 371 10.67 15.20 -3.73
C TRP A 371 9.72 16.14 -2.96
N PHE A 372 8.48 16.31 -3.45
CA PHE A 372 7.49 17.19 -2.82
C PHE A 372 7.04 16.70 -1.44
N ASN A 373 7.20 15.41 -1.15
CA ASN A 373 6.98 14.79 0.15
C ASN A 373 8.26 14.10 0.66
N GLY A 374 9.43 14.72 0.48
CA GLY A 374 10.72 14.12 0.79
C GLY A 374 11.18 13.11 -0.25
N ASN A 375 12.33 12.48 0.00
CA ASN A 375 12.83 11.35 -0.77
C ASN A 375 13.02 10.14 0.15
N LYS A 376 12.26 9.09 -0.09
CA LYS A 376 12.30 7.84 0.69
C LYS A 376 13.44 6.92 0.24
N THR A 377 13.87 7.03 -1.02
CA THR A 377 14.91 6.21 -1.62
C THR A 377 15.61 7.01 -2.73
N PRO A 378 16.94 7.13 -2.74
CA PRO A 378 17.90 6.47 -1.85
C PRO A 378 18.29 7.30 -0.62
N TYR A 379 17.86 8.55 -0.51
CA TYR A 379 18.41 9.49 0.49
C TYR A 379 17.81 9.28 1.88
N VAL A 380 16.63 8.66 1.98
CA VAL A 380 15.88 8.43 3.23
C VAL A 380 15.79 9.72 4.05
N ASN A 381 15.33 10.79 3.42
CA ASN A 381 15.30 12.13 3.99
C ASN A 381 13.96 12.82 3.67
N THR A 382 13.14 13.03 4.69
CA THR A 382 11.82 13.66 4.60
C THR A 382 11.90 15.18 4.46
N ASP A 383 13.05 15.80 4.76
CA ASP A 383 13.23 17.26 4.68
C ASP A 383 13.62 17.71 3.26
N LEU A 384 13.89 16.77 2.36
CA LEU A 384 14.14 17.09 0.96
C LEU A 384 12.86 17.59 0.30
N THR A 385 13.01 18.57 -0.60
CA THR A 385 11.89 19.23 -1.27
C THR A 385 11.98 19.14 -2.79
N GLY A 386 10.81 19.18 -3.45
CA GLY A 386 10.72 19.25 -4.90
C GLY A 386 11.46 20.45 -5.47
N SER A 387 12.01 20.30 -6.67
CA SER A 387 12.80 21.35 -7.30
C SER A 387 12.74 21.29 -8.83
N LEU A 388 12.91 22.45 -9.48
CA LEU A 388 12.93 22.62 -10.92
C LEU A 388 14.21 23.34 -11.35
N ALA A 389 14.91 22.81 -12.34
CA ALA A 389 16.10 23.41 -12.92
C ALA A 389 15.98 23.54 -14.45
N GLY A 390 16.79 24.42 -15.06
CA GLY A 390 16.83 24.60 -16.53
C GLY A 390 15.70 25.44 -17.11
N LEU A 391 14.98 26.19 -16.27
CA LEU A 391 13.91 27.10 -16.72
C LEU A 391 14.48 28.31 -17.48
N THR A 392 13.77 28.73 -18.51
CA THR A 392 14.02 29.94 -19.29
C THR A 392 12.72 30.75 -19.43
N LEU A 393 12.83 31.99 -19.93
CA LEU A 393 11.64 32.82 -20.21
C LEU A 393 10.71 32.20 -21.28
N GLN A 394 11.16 31.19 -22.01
CA GLN A 394 10.40 30.49 -23.07
C GLN A 394 9.85 29.14 -22.61
N THR A 395 10.18 28.70 -21.38
CA THR A 395 9.70 27.43 -20.85
C THR A 395 8.19 27.45 -20.69
N LYS A 396 7.53 26.43 -21.22
CA LYS A 396 6.07 26.29 -21.19
C LYS A 396 5.62 25.31 -20.11
N PRO A 397 4.36 25.45 -19.63
CA PRO A 397 3.79 24.54 -18.62
C PRO A 397 3.89 23.05 -18.98
N GLU A 398 3.68 22.68 -20.24
CA GLU A 398 3.77 21.30 -20.69
C GLU A 398 5.19 20.71 -20.59
N GLU A 399 6.23 21.53 -20.66
CA GLU A 399 7.62 21.09 -20.46
C GLU A 399 7.89 20.78 -19.00
N ILE A 400 7.34 21.59 -18.08
CA ILE A 400 7.45 21.35 -16.62
C ILE A 400 6.63 20.12 -16.25
N PHE A 401 5.39 20.01 -16.74
CA PHE A 401 4.52 18.85 -16.50
C PHE A 401 5.20 17.54 -16.94
N ARG A 402 5.84 17.55 -18.12
CA ARG A 402 6.63 16.41 -18.60
C ARG A 402 7.84 16.13 -17.70
N ALA A 403 8.58 17.16 -17.30
CA ALA A 403 9.76 16.99 -16.44
C ALA A 403 9.41 16.41 -15.07
N LEU A 404 8.25 16.75 -14.50
CA LEU A 404 7.74 16.12 -13.28
C LEU A 404 7.44 14.63 -13.48
N ILE A 405 6.80 14.26 -14.59
CA ILE A 405 6.59 12.84 -14.93
C ILE A 405 7.94 12.12 -15.11
N GLU A 406 8.90 12.73 -15.81
CA GLU A 406 10.23 12.16 -16.02
C GLU A 406 10.97 11.97 -14.68
N ALA A 407 10.82 12.92 -13.72
CA ALA A 407 11.44 12.84 -12.41
C ALA A 407 10.93 11.63 -11.61
N THR A 408 9.62 11.42 -11.54
CA THR A 408 9.04 10.24 -10.85
C THR A 408 9.50 8.92 -11.47
N ALA A 409 9.70 8.88 -12.80
CA ALA A 409 10.22 7.71 -13.49
C ALA A 409 11.74 7.53 -13.26
N PHE A 410 12.51 8.61 -13.09
CA PHE A 410 13.94 8.54 -12.71
C PHE A 410 14.12 8.03 -11.29
N ASP A 411 13.27 8.45 -10.35
CA ASP A 411 13.27 7.93 -8.98
C ASP A 411 12.93 6.43 -8.98
N ALA A 412 11.88 6.02 -9.68
CA ALA A 412 11.55 4.60 -9.87
C ALA A 412 12.72 3.79 -10.49
N ARG A 413 13.45 4.36 -11.46
CA ARG A 413 14.65 3.75 -12.04
C ARG A 413 15.76 3.61 -11.01
N GLN A 414 15.97 4.59 -10.16
CA GLN A 414 16.99 4.56 -9.11
C GLN A 414 16.69 3.46 -8.09
N ILE A 415 15.42 3.33 -7.69
CA ILE A 415 14.95 2.25 -6.83
C ILE A 415 15.21 0.87 -7.49
N LEU A 416 14.81 0.71 -8.75
CA LEU A 416 15.04 -0.54 -9.49
C LEU A 416 16.52 -0.90 -9.56
N GLU A 417 17.39 0.06 -9.88
CA GLU A 417 18.84 -0.17 -9.96
C GLU A 417 19.45 -0.56 -8.60
N ILE A 418 18.95 0.00 -7.48
CA ILE A 418 19.35 -0.40 -6.13
C ILE A 418 18.98 -1.86 -5.88
N MET A 419 17.75 -2.26 -6.21
CA MET A 419 17.30 -3.64 -6.05
C MET A 419 18.11 -4.62 -6.94
N GLU A 420 18.38 -4.25 -8.19
CA GLU A 420 19.12 -5.11 -9.15
C GLU A 420 20.62 -5.24 -8.83
N ARG A 421 21.22 -4.25 -8.16
CA ARG A 421 22.64 -4.29 -7.73
C ARG A 421 22.84 -5.00 -6.41
N SER A 422 21.77 -5.33 -5.71
CA SER A 422 21.81 -5.98 -4.40
C SER A 422 22.14 -7.46 -4.47
N GLU A 423 22.49 -8.04 -3.32
CA GLU A 423 22.67 -9.49 -3.15
C GLU A 423 21.36 -10.30 -3.26
N ALA A 424 20.21 -9.61 -3.31
CA ALA A 424 18.91 -10.24 -3.52
C ALA A 424 18.72 -10.83 -4.93
N GLU A 425 19.66 -10.58 -5.85
CA GLU A 425 19.66 -11.12 -7.22
C GLU A 425 18.38 -10.78 -8.02
N VAL A 426 17.82 -9.62 -7.77
CA VAL A 426 16.67 -9.11 -8.52
C VAL A 426 17.04 -8.91 -9.99
N ARG A 427 16.19 -9.37 -10.89
CA ARG A 427 16.39 -9.23 -12.35
C ARG A 427 15.04 -8.98 -13.02
N ILE A 428 14.67 -7.71 -13.14
CA ILE A 428 13.37 -7.34 -13.69
C ILE A 428 13.40 -7.34 -15.22
N ARG A 429 12.47 -8.07 -15.83
CA ARG A 429 12.29 -8.15 -17.28
C ARG A 429 11.12 -7.30 -17.76
N GLU A 430 10.11 -7.13 -16.95
CA GLU A 430 8.92 -6.35 -17.28
C GLU A 430 8.33 -5.68 -16.04
N VAL A 431 7.55 -4.64 -16.28
CA VAL A 431 6.84 -3.87 -15.24
C VAL A 431 5.34 -4.02 -15.46
N THR A 432 4.60 -4.32 -14.42
CA THR A 432 3.14 -4.21 -14.46
C THR A 432 2.69 -3.03 -13.63
N ALA A 433 2.08 -2.06 -14.29
CA ALA A 433 1.53 -0.86 -13.67
C ALA A 433 0.06 -1.05 -13.32
N SER A 434 -0.35 -0.48 -12.19
CA SER A 434 -1.74 -0.40 -11.73
C SER A 434 -2.02 0.96 -11.07
N GLY A 435 -3.23 1.17 -10.58
CA GLY A 435 -3.65 2.43 -9.96
C GLY A 435 -4.29 3.42 -10.93
N GLY A 436 -4.85 4.49 -10.36
CA GLY A 436 -5.70 5.42 -11.11
C GLY A 436 -4.99 6.15 -12.25
N ILE A 437 -3.71 6.45 -12.10
CA ILE A 437 -2.89 7.13 -13.13
C ILE A 437 -2.57 6.15 -14.26
N ALA A 438 -2.14 4.92 -13.95
CA ALA A 438 -1.81 3.90 -14.94
C ALA A 438 -3.01 3.57 -15.85
N GLY A 439 -4.22 3.58 -15.29
CA GLY A 439 -5.43 3.32 -16.07
C GLY A 439 -5.80 4.39 -17.09
N LYS A 440 -5.31 5.63 -16.93
CA LYS A 440 -5.83 6.82 -17.62
C LYS A 440 -4.80 7.57 -18.46
N ASN A 441 -3.50 7.41 -18.20
CA ASN A 441 -2.48 8.25 -18.84
C ASN A 441 -1.42 7.42 -19.60
N PRO A 442 -1.61 7.20 -20.92
CA PRO A 442 -0.66 6.43 -21.74
C PRO A 442 0.71 7.10 -21.90
N LEU A 443 0.80 8.43 -21.81
CA LEU A 443 2.08 9.15 -21.92
C LEU A 443 2.98 8.83 -20.73
N ILE A 444 2.43 8.81 -19.51
CA ILE A 444 3.18 8.45 -18.30
C ILE A 444 3.76 7.04 -18.45
N LEU A 445 2.94 6.07 -18.85
CA LEU A 445 3.39 4.68 -19.04
C LEU A 445 4.50 4.55 -20.09
N GLN A 446 4.39 5.31 -21.18
CA GLN A 446 5.43 5.32 -22.21
C GLN A 446 6.73 5.96 -21.71
N ILE A 447 6.65 7.04 -20.92
CA ILE A 447 7.84 7.68 -20.30
C ILE A 447 8.50 6.72 -19.32
N TYR A 448 7.70 6.03 -18.48
CA TYR A 448 8.24 5.00 -17.58
C TYR A 448 8.91 3.87 -18.35
N ALA A 449 8.31 3.36 -19.44
CA ALA A 449 8.93 2.33 -20.26
C ALA A 449 10.29 2.78 -20.83
N ASP A 450 10.34 4.01 -21.37
CA ASP A 450 11.57 4.56 -21.97
C ASP A 450 12.67 4.77 -20.92
N ILE A 451 12.32 5.25 -19.71
CA ILE A 451 13.28 5.56 -18.64
C ILE A 451 13.73 4.29 -17.92
N LEU A 452 12.81 3.39 -17.59
CA LEU A 452 13.14 2.11 -16.95
C LEU A 452 13.81 1.12 -17.92
N GLN A 453 13.72 1.36 -19.22
CA GLN A 453 14.21 0.46 -20.28
C GLN A 453 13.64 -0.96 -20.15
N ARG A 454 12.39 -1.05 -19.78
CA ARG A 454 11.61 -2.28 -19.60
C ARG A 454 10.22 -2.11 -20.23
N PRO A 455 9.64 -3.18 -20.80
CA PRO A 455 8.24 -3.16 -21.20
C PRO A 455 7.34 -2.86 -20.00
N VAL A 456 6.37 -1.96 -20.18
CA VAL A 456 5.35 -1.65 -19.16
C VAL A 456 4.01 -2.16 -19.66
N LYS A 457 3.40 -3.05 -18.88
CA LYS A 457 2.04 -3.57 -19.04
C LYS A 457 1.12 -2.89 -18.02
N VAL A 458 -0.18 -2.99 -18.21
CA VAL A 458 -1.18 -2.44 -17.30
C VAL A 458 -2.10 -3.55 -16.82
N ALA A 459 -2.36 -3.61 -15.53
CA ALA A 459 -3.37 -4.50 -14.98
C ALA A 459 -4.72 -4.28 -15.68
N ALA A 460 -5.41 -5.36 -16.02
CA ALA A 460 -6.70 -5.27 -16.72
C ALA A 460 -7.80 -4.76 -15.77
N GLU A 461 -7.78 -5.23 -14.53
CA GLU A 461 -8.75 -4.85 -13.49
C GLU A 461 -8.29 -3.60 -12.74
N PRO A 462 -9.11 -2.54 -12.67
CA PRO A 462 -8.79 -1.35 -11.89
C PRO A 462 -8.71 -1.58 -10.38
N GLN A 463 -9.56 -2.47 -9.84
CA GLN A 463 -9.61 -2.81 -8.41
C GLN A 463 -8.64 -3.96 -8.10
N THR A 464 -7.34 -3.73 -8.35
CA THR A 464 -6.30 -4.76 -8.23
C THR A 464 -6.15 -5.30 -6.80
N ALA A 465 -6.35 -4.48 -5.76
CA ALA A 465 -6.28 -4.92 -4.36
C ALA A 465 -7.42 -5.89 -4.05
N ALA A 466 -8.66 -5.51 -4.31
CA ALA A 466 -9.82 -6.36 -4.06
C ALA A 466 -9.78 -7.66 -4.89
N LEU A 467 -9.39 -7.61 -6.19
CA LEU A 467 -9.20 -8.83 -6.99
C LEU A 467 -8.05 -9.69 -6.44
N GLY A 468 -6.97 -9.07 -6.00
CA GLY A 468 -5.84 -9.77 -5.38
C GLY A 468 -6.25 -10.48 -4.09
N SER A 469 -7.03 -9.82 -3.26
CA SER A 469 -7.63 -10.45 -2.08
C SER A 469 -8.56 -11.61 -2.47
N ALA A 470 -9.37 -11.48 -3.53
CA ALA A 470 -10.17 -12.59 -4.05
C ALA A 470 -9.30 -13.79 -4.48
N ILE A 471 -8.12 -13.53 -5.07
CA ILE A 471 -7.15 -14.59 -5.43
C ILE A 471 -6.59 -15.27 -4.16
N TYR A 472 -6.27 -14.51 -3.11
CA TYR A 472 -5.86 -15.10 -1.83
C TYR A 472 -7.00 -15.89 -1.16
N ALA A 473 -8.25 -15.47 -1.31
CA ALA A 473 -9.41 -16.23 -0.85
C ALA A 473 -9.54 -17.58 -1.58
N ALA A 474 -9.30 -17.60 -2.90
CA ALA A 474 -9.31 -18.82 -3.70
C ALA A 474 -8.18 -19.80 -3.29
N LEU A 475 -7.00 -19.27 -2.94
CA LEU A 475 -5.87 -20.05 -2.40
C LEU A 475 -6.21 -20.61 -1.01
N ALA A 476 -6.80 -19.81 -0.13
CA ALA A 476 -7.19 -20.25 1.21
C ALA A 476 -8.27 -21.34 1.19
N ALA A 477 -9.19 -21.29 0.23
CA ALA A 477 -10.19 -22.32 0.03
C ALA A 477 -9.59 -23.64 -0.48
N GLY A 478 -8.52 -23.58 -1.28
CA GLY A 478 -7.83 -24.71 -1.84
C GLY A 478 -8.58 -25.41 -2.98
N LYS A 479 -7.89 -26.24 -3.75
CA LYS A 479 -8.38 -26.93 -4.93
C LYS A 479 -9.57 -27.87 -4.62
N ALA A 480 -9.53 -28.51 -3.44
CA ALA A 480 -10.60 -29.44 -3.03
C ALA A 480 -11.98 -28.77 -2.90
N ALA A 481 -12.02 -27.47 -2.59
CA ALA A 481 -13.24 -26.68 -2.54
C ALA A 481 -13.59 -26.01 -3.87
N GLY A 482 -12.71 -26.09 -4.88
CA GLY A 482 -12.87 -25.42 -6.18
C GLY A 482 -12.05 -24.14 -6.33
N GLY A 483 -11.14 -23.86 -5.39
CA GLY A 483 -10.11 -22.83 -5.46
C GLY A 483 -8.79 -23.36 -6.04
N TYR A 484 -7.63 -22.93 -5.48
CA TYR A 484 -6.30 -23.25 -5.98
C TYR A 484 -5.33 -23.62 -4.86
N ASP A 485 -4.39 -24.53 -5.16
CA ASP A 485 -3.28 -24.87 -4.25
C ASP A 485 -1.99 -24.12 -4.63
N SER A 486 -1.92 -23.56 -5.84
CA SER A 486 -0.78 -22.86 -6.39
C SER A 486 -1.09 -21.39 -6.66
N TYR A 487 -0.25 -20.48 -6.12
CA TYR A 487 -0.33 -19.05 -6.39
C TYR A 487 -0.30 -18.75 -7.90
N ARG A 488 0.65 -19.37 -8.62
CA ARG A 488 0.80 -19.16 -10.07
C ARG A 488 -0.42 -19.62 -10.86
N GLU A 489 -1.04 -20.75 -10.49
CA GLU A 489 -2.27 -21.22 -11.11
C GLU A 489 -3.43 -20.26 -10.86
N ALA A 490 -3.60 -19.80 -9.62
CA ALA A 490 -4.66 -18.85 -9.25
C ALA A 490 -4.52 -17.51 -10.01
N VAL A 491 -3.32 -16.94 -10.02
CA VAL A 491 -3.03 -15.67 -10.72
C VAL A 491 -3.25 -15.81 -12.23
N ASN A 492 -2.78 -16.89 -12.85
CA ASN A 492 -2.96 -17.12 -14.30
C ASN A 492 -4.44 -17.30 -14.68
N ALA A 493 -5.22 -17.90 -13.80
CA ALA A 493 -6.66 -18.07 -14.05
C ALA A 493 -7.43 -16.77 -13.81
N MET A 494 -7.17 -16.07 -12.70
CA MET A 494 -8.06 -15.04 -12.17
C MET A 494 -7.65 -13.60 -12.48
N SER A 495 -6.42 -13.34 -12.87
CA SER A 495 -5.97 -11.99 -13.25
C SER A 495 -5.38 -11.92 -14.65
N ARG A 496 -5.32 -10.71 -15.21
CA ARG A 496 -4.81 -10.45 -16.56
C ARG A 496 -4.18 -9.07 -16.64
N VAL A 497 -3.34 -8.87 -17.64
CA VAL A 497 -2.89 -7.55 -18.10
C VAL A 497 -3.64 -7.17 -19.39
N ARG A 498 -3.70 -5.87 -19.68
CA ARG A 498 -4.25 -5.36 -20.96
C ARG A 498 -3.34 -5.77 -22.12
N ASP A 499 -3.91 -5.88 -23.32
CA ASP A 499 -3.16 -6.25 -24.53
C ASP A 499 -2.11 -5.20 -24.93
N THR A 500 -2.34 -3.94 -24.58
CA THR A 500 -1.39 -2.85 -24.87
C THR A 500 -0.15 -2.97 -23.99
N VAL A 501 1.01 -3.04 -24.65
CA VAL A 501 2.33 -3.04 -24.01
C VAL A 501 3.11 -1.80 -24.45
N TYR A 502 3.60 -1.03 -23.50
CA TYR A 502 4.45 0.13 -23.75
C TYR A 502 5.90 -0.32 -23.81
N MET A 503 6.43 -0.42 -25.03
CA MET A 503 7.82 -0.82 -25.26
C MET A 503 8.77 0.38 -25.16
N PRO A 504 9.97 0.21 -24.57
CA PRO A 504 10.97 1.27 -24.53
C PRO A 504 11.39 1.65 -25.96
N ARG A 505 11.44 2.96 -26.26
CA ARG A 505 11.80 3.48 -27.57
C ARG A 505 13.30 3.71 -27.66
N GLU A 506 14.00 2.91 -28.47
CA GLU A 506 15.45 2.92 -28.60
C GLU A 506 16.02 4.32 -28.90
N LYS A 507 15.34 5.11 -29.74
CA LYS A 507 15.77 6.47 -30.09
C LYS A 507 15.90 7.44 -28.90
N TYR A 508 15.27 7.14 -27.74
CA TYR A 508 15.32 7.96 -26.55
C TYR A 508 16.25 7.40 -25.47
N ARG A 509 16.83 6.24 -25.66
CA ARG A 509 17.68 5.56 -24.66
C ARG A 509 18.81 6.47 -24.18
N GLU A 510 19.63 6.97 -25.11
CA GLU A 510 20.79 7.81 -24.76
C GLU A 510 20.38 9.17 -24.17
N ILE A 511 19.27 9.72 -24.66
CA ILE A 511 18.72 10.97 -24.12
C ILE A 511 18.33 10.79 -22.66
N TYR A 512 17.57 9.74 -22.35
CA TYR A 512 17.13 9.48 -20.98
C TYR A 512 18.26 9.00 -20.07
N ASN A 513 19.27 8.28 -20.58
CA ASN A 513 20.47 7.97 -19.81
C ASN A 513 21.22 9.24 -19.40
N SER A 514 21.38 10.20 -20.32
CA SER A 514 22.02 11.49 -20.03
C SER A 514 21.21 12.32 -19.02
N LYS A 515 19.88 12.41 -19.21
CA LYS A 515 18.98 13.10 -18.26
C LYS A 515 18.99 12.45 -16.88
N TYR A 516 18.99 11.13 -16.82
CA TYR A 516 19.06 10.36 -15.56
C TYR A 516 20.38 10.65 -14.81
N GLY A 517 21.52 10.68 -15.51
CA GLY A 517 22.78 11.07 -14.89
C GLY A 517 22.76 12.51 -14.37
N ASN A 518 22.03 13.43 -15.04
CA ASN A 518 21.82 14.78 -14.53
C ASN A 518 20.90 14.79 -13.31
N TYR A 519 19.82 14.01 -13.30
CA TYR A 519 18.93 13.84 -12.16
C TYR A 519 19.68 13.36 -10.92
N GLN A 520 20.51 12.33 -11.06
CA GLN A 520 21.31 11.80 -9.95
C GLN A 520 22.31 12.86 -9.40
N ARG A 521 23.00 13.60 -10.27
CA ARG A 521 23.94 14.67 -9.84
C ARG A 521 23.21 15.81 -9.15
N TYR A 522 22.07 16.20 -9.68
CA TYR A 522 21.25 17.27 -9.10
C TYR A 522 20.69 16.86 -7.74
N GLY A 523 20.20 15.62 -7.62
CA GLY A 523 19.74 15.05 -6.37
C GLY A 523 20.82 14.99 -5.30
N ALA A 524 22.02 14.50 -5.65
CA ALA A 524 23.15 14.45 -4.72
C ALA A 524 23.59 15.86 -4.25
N TRP A 525 23.51 16.86 -5.12
CA TRP A 525 23.77 18.25 -4.75
C TRP A 525 22.71 18.79 -3.78
N MET A 526 21.42 18.54 -4.03
CA MET A 526 20.33 18.98 -3.15
C MET A 526 20.40 18.34 -1.77
N ASP A 527 20.67 17.04 -1.68
CA ASP A 527 20.84 16.36 -0.38
C ASP A 527 22.02 16.97 0.41
N THR A 528 23.15 17.21 -0.27
CA THR A 528 24.31 17.86 0.37
C THR A 528 24.01 19.28 0.83
N PHE A 529 23.27 20.04 0.04
CA PHE A 529 22.87 21.41 0.34
C PHE A 529 21.98 21.46 1.60
N ARG A 530 20.95 20.62 1.65
CA ARG A 530 20.01 20.57 2.77
C ARG A 530 20.64 20.07 4.08
N ARG A 531 21.55 19.08 4.03
CA ARG A 531 22.27 18.61 5.22
C ARG A 531 23.15 19.69 5.83
N ARG A 532 23.67 20.62 5.03
CA ARG A 532 24.45 21.76 5.52
C ARG A 532 23.57 22.80 6.18
N GLU A 533 22.38 23.07 5.66
CA GLU A 533 21.42 24.00 6.29
C GLU A 533 20.90 23.47 7.63
N GLY A 534 20.70 22.16 7.77
CA GLY A 534 20.25 21.52 9.02
C GLY A 534 21.34 21.41 10.11
N GLY A 535 22.62 21.54 9.75
CA GLY A 535 23.76 21.46 10.69
C GLY A 535 24.20 22.78 11.30
N ASP A 536 23.90 23.89 10.62
CA ASP A 536 24.18 25.26 11.11
C ASP A 536 22.83 25.91 11.44
N GLY A 537 22.36 25.73 12.68
CA GLY A 537 21.06 26.25 13.12
C GLY A 537 20.88 27.73 12.75
N LEU A 538 19.91 28.02 11.89
CA LEU A 538 19.29 29.33 11.71
C LEU A 538 18.16 29.51 12.71
#